data_a205db092a3a3168637dcd62a3816db6
#
_entry.id   a205db092a3a3168637dcd62a3816db6
#
_cell.length_a   1.000
_cell.length_b   1.000
_cell.length_c   1.000
_cell.angle_alpha   90.00
_cell.angle_beta   90.00
_cell.angle_gamma   90.00
#
_symmetry.space_group_name_H-M   'P 1'
#
loop_
_entity.id
_entity.type
_entity.pdbx_description
1 polymer ?
#
loop_
_entity_poly.entity_id
_entity_poly.type
_entity_poly.pdbx_seq_one_letter_code
_entity_poly.pdbx_strand_id
1 'polypeptide(L)'
;MELKGEQASAWTEAFNSGKFVRKSSEFRDSISKGGMFGVESGRYHLYISHACPWAHRTLIMRTLLGLEDHISVDVVDWRMNADGSWSFNPDEEGATADTVNGESSLEGIYNRAFEGWNESCLLYASPSPRDDQTSRM
;
A
#
# COMPACT_ATOMS: atom_id res chain seq x y z
N MET A 1 -16.67 -7.57 26.87
CA MET A 1 -17.04 -7.54 25.45
C MET A 1 -16.00 -8.37 24.70
N GLU A 2 -16.29 -9.65 24.49
CA GLU A 2 -15.39 -10.56 23.78
C GLU A 2 -15.43 -10.25 22.29
N LEU A 3 -14.31 -9.81 21.75
CA LEU A 3 -14.10 -9.77 20.31
C LEU A 3 -13.89 -11.20 19.83
N LYS A 4 -14.97 -11.84 19.38
CA LYS A 4 -14.91 -13.09 18.61
C LYS A 4 -14.39 -12.78 17.22
N GLY A 5 -13.22 -13.32 16.89
CA GLY A 5 -12.67 -13.34 15.55
C GLY A 5 -11.17 -13.59 15.62
N GLU A 6 -10.76 -14.76 15.19
CA GLU A 6 -9.38 -15.21 15.03
C GLU A 6 -8.63 -14.43 13.95
N GLN A 7 -8.35 -13.18 14.22
CA GLN A 7 -7.29 -12.43 13.54
C GLN A 7 -6.90 -11.26 14.43
N ALA A 8 -6.16 -11.57 15.49
CA ALA A 8 -5.42 -10.53 16.17
C ALA A 8 -4.46 -9.95 15.13
N SER A 9 -4.71 -8.72 14.67
CA SER A 9 -3.81 -8.02 13.78
C SER A 9 -2.42 -7.97 14.43
N ALA A 10 -1.37 -7.86 13.63
CA ALA A 10 0.00 -7.71 14.15
C ALA A 10 0.12 -6.56 15.17
N TRP A 11 -0.79 -5.58 15.11
CA TRP A 11 -0.95 -4.51 16.08
C TRP A 11 -1.45 -5.01 17.44
N THR A 12 -2.40 -5.95 17.48
CA THR A 12 -2.91 -6.51 18.72
C THR A 12 -1.83 -7.33 19.44
N GLU A 13 -1.03 -8.09 18.69
CA GLU A 13 0.12 -8.83 19.25
C GLU A 13 1.19 -7.88 19.76
N ALA A 14 1.53 -6.83 19.02
CA ALA A 14 2.49 -5.82 19.45
C ALA A 14 2.02 -5.09 20.70
N PHE A 15 0.73 -4.77 20.78
CA PHE A 15 0.13 -4.14 21.97
C PHE A 15 0.18 -5.06 23.19
N ASN A 16 -0.14 -6.34 23.03
CA ASN A 16 -0.19 -7.31 24.13
C ASN A 16 1.20 -7.75 24.61
N SER A 17 2.18 -7.80 23.72
CA SER A 17 3.55 -8.22 24.06
C SER A 17 4.47 -7.06 24.46
N GLY A 18 4.06 -5.82 24.23
CA GLY A 18 4.91 -4.64 24.40
C GLY A 18 6.12 -4.60 23.46
N LYS A 19 6.19 -5.52 22.49
CA LYS A 19 7.29 -5.64 21.54
C LYS A 19 6.75 -5.46 20.12
N PHE A 20 7.19 -4.43 19.43
CA PHE A 20 6.87 -4.23 18.03
C PHE A 20 7.68 -5.19 17.17
N VAL A 21 7.03 -6.23 16.66
CA VAL A 21 7.62 -7.22 15.73
C VAL A 21 7.14 -6.92 14.33
N ARG A 22 8.05 -6.55 13.46
CA ARG A 22 7.77 -6.25 12.06
C ARG A 22 8.03 -7.45 11.18
N LYS A 23 7.04 -7.83 10.37
CA LYS A 23 7.25 -8.81 9.30
C LYS A 23 8.02 -8.17 8.14
N SER A 24 8.80 -8.95 7.43
CA SER A 24 9.45 -8.49 6.21
C SER A 24 8.41 -8.17 5.13
N SER A 25 8.62 -7.11 4.36
CA SER A 25 7.79 -6.82 3.19
C SER A 25 7.97 -7.90 2.13
N GLU A 26 6.87 -8.35 1.55
CA GLU A 26 6.87 -9.37 0.48
C GLU A 26 7.09 -8.73 -0.89
N PHE A 27 6.58 -7.52 -1.10
CA PHE A 27 6.73 -6.78 -2.35
C PHE A 27 7.96 -5.87 -2.28
N ARG A 28 9.08 -6.38 -2.80
CA ARG A 28 10.39 -5.69 -2.74
C ARG A 28 10.99 -5.40 -4.10
N ASP A 29 10.23 -5.63 -5.15
CA ASP A 29 10.69 -5.37 -6.50
C ASP A 29 10.87 -3.88 -6.76
N SER A 30 11.75 -3.56 -7.68
CA SER A 30 12.04 -2.18 -8.08
C SER A 30 11.97 -2.00 -9.59
N ILE A 31 11.59 -0.81 -10.00
CA ILE A 31 11.63 -0.41 -11.40
C ILE A 31 13.08 -0.10 -11.76
N SER A 32 13.65 -0.83 -12.71
CA SER A 32 15.03 -0.64 -13.12
C SER A 32 15.24 -0.93 -14.61
N LYS A 33 16.21 -0.25 -15.19
CA LYS A 33 16.58 -0.46 -16.60
C LYS A 33 17.18 -1.87 -16.78
N GLY A 34 16.50 -2.69 -17.57
CA GLY A 34 16.90 -4.09 -17.79
C GLY A 34 16.46 -5.08 -16.71
N GLY A 35 15.73 -4.63 -15.68
CA GLY A 35 15.10 -5.49 -14.68
C GLY A 35 13.75 -6.07 -15.13
N MET A 36 13.14 -6.90 -14.28
CA MET A 36 11.81 -7.48 -14.53
C MET A 36 10.76 -6.39 -14.74
N PHE A 37 10.84 -5.30 -13.97
CA PHE A 37 10.00 -4.12 -14.10
C PHE A 37 10.83 -3.00 -14.79
N GLY A 38 10.73 -2.94 -16.13
CA GLY A 38 11.44 -1.96 -16.93
C GLY A 38 10.91 -0.54 -16.78
N VAL A 39 11.75 0.44 -17.08
CA VAL A 39 11.36 1.86 -17.10
C VAL A 39 10.53 2.13 -18.36
N GLU A 40 9.23 2.33 -18.19
CA GLU A 40 8.26 2.50 -19.27
C GLU A 40 7.16 3.47 -18.86
N SER A 41 6.89 4.48 -19.68
CA SER A 41 5.84 5.44 -19.45
C SER A 41 4.44 4.80 -19.58
N GLY A 42 3.53 5.13 -18.64
CA GLY A 42 2.15 4.63 -18.67
C GLY A 42 1.98 3.17 -18.25
N ARG A 43 3.08 2.50 -17.89
CA ARG A 43 3.04 1.09 -17.44
C ARG A 43 2.65 0.96 -15.97
N TYR A 44 2.99 1.95 -15.16
CA TYR A 44 2.85 1.88 -13.71
C TYR A 44 1.69 2.74 -13.21
N HIS A 45 1.05 2.24 -12.17
CA HIS A 45 -0.05 2.89 -11.49
C HIS A 45 0.20 2.93 -9.99
N LEU A 46 -0.09 4.06 -9.36
CA LEU A 46 0.13 4.28 -7.93
C LEU A 46 -1.22 4.31 -7.21
N TYR A 47 -1.37 3.48 -6.19
CA TYR A 47 -2.51 3.51 -5.26
C TYR A 47 -2.11 4.17 -3.97
N ILE A 48 -2.88 5.16 -3.53
CA ILE A 48 -2.59 5.92 -2.31
C ILE A 48 -3.85 6.11 -1.45
N SER A 49 -3.62 6.43 -0.17
CA SER A 49 -4.59 7.12 0.67
C SER A 49 -4.02 8.47 1.08
N HIS A 50 -4.82 9.53 1.03
CA HIS A 50 -4.41 10.85 1.54
C HIS A 50 -4.17 10.87 3.04
N ALA A 51 -4.73 9.91 3.80
CA ALA A 51 -4.47 9.74 5.22
C ALA A 51 -3.11 9.08 5.53
N CYS A 52 -2.47 8.45 4.52
CA CYS A 52 -1.24 7.71 4.72
C CYS A 52 0.00 8.61 4.51
N PRO A 53 0.79 8.90 5.56
CA PRO A 53 1.99 9.74 5.42
C PRO A 53 3.09 9.08 4.59
N TRP A 54 3.10 7.77 4.48
CA TRP A 54 4.06 7.04 3.64
C TRP A 54 3.71 7.17 2.15
N ALA A 55 2.43 7.05 1.81
CA ALA A 55 1.95 7.27 0.45
C ALA A 55 2.18 8.73 0.01
N HIS A 56 2.07 9.69 0.92
CA HIS A 56 2.33 11.09 0.65
C HIS A 56 3.75 11.32 0.10
N ARG A 57 4.75 10.61 0.62
CA ARG A 57 6.13 10.71 0.11
C ARG A 57 6.25 10.27 -1.35
N THR A 58 5.57 9.20 -1.73
CA THR A 58 5.58 8.72 -3.10
C THR A 58 4.89 9.71 -4.04
N LEU A 59 3.81 10.31 -3.59
CA LEU A 59 3.11 11.35 -4.34
C LEU A 59 3.97 12.60 -4.54
N ILE A 60 4.65 13.08 -3.49
CA ILE A 60 5.59 14.20 -3.59
C ILE A 60 6.70 13.88 -4.60
N MET A 61 7.30 12.70 -4.52
CA MET A 61 8.36 12.31 -5.45
C MET A 61 7.86 12.21 -6.89
N ARG A 62 6.65 11.71 -7.11
CA ARG A 62 6.02 11.67 -8.42
C ARG A 62 5.94 13.07 -9.03
N THR A 63 5.49 14.06 -8.26
CA THR A 63 5.39 15.46 -8.71
C THR A 63 6.76 16.11 -8.89
N LEU A 64 7.67 15.97 -7.93
CA LEU A 64 9.01 16.56 -8.02
C LEU A 64 9.83 16.05 -9.20
N LEU A 65 9.61 14.81 -9.59
CA LEU A 65 10.32 14.19 -10.72
C LEU A 65 9.57 14.35 -12.05
N GLY A 66 8.44 15.04 -12.08
CA GLY A 66 7.62 15.25 -13.28
C GLY A 66 7.04 13.96 -13.85
N LEU A 67 6.69 12.99 -12.99
CA LEU A 67 6.19 11.67 -13.40
C LEU A 67 4.65 11.61 -13.52
N GLU A 68 3.96 12.74 -13.46
CA GLU A 68 2.50 12.80 -13.42
C GLU A 68 1.85 12.28 -14.70
N ASP A 69 2.48 12.52 -15.84
CA ASP A 69 2.04 12.00 -17.15
C ASP A 69 2.49 10.55 -17.41
N HIS A 70 3.36 10.01 -16.57
CA HIS A 70 3.98 8.69 -16.76
C HIS A 70 3.45 7.62 -15.80
N ILE A 71 2.97 8.03 -14.62
CA ILE A 71 2.45 7.16 -13.58
C ILE A 71 1.09 7.72 -13.14
N SER A 72 0.03 7.02 -13.46
CA SER A 72 -1.33 7.38 -13.03
C SER A 72 -1.55 7.07 -11.53
N VAL A 73 -2.58 7.65 -10.94
CA VAL A 73 -2.87 7.52 -9.50
C VAL A 73 -4.36 7.29 -9.29
N ASP A 74 -4.68 6.32 -8.43
CA ASP A 74 -6.00 6.20 -7.81
C ASP A 74 -5.90 6.34 -6.29
N VAL A 75 -6.94 6.87 -5.69
CA VAL A 75 -6.96 7.26 -4.28
C VAL A 75 -8.08 6.52 -3.57
N VAL A 76 -7.73 5.75 -2.54
CA VAL A 76 -8.71 5.12 -1.66
C VAL A 76 -9.29 6.11 -0.67
N ASP A 77 -10.43 5.78 -0.07
CA ASP A 77 -11.03 6.56 1.01
C ASP A 77 -9.97 6.84 2.10
N TRP A 78 -10.01 8.03 2.65
CA TRP A 78 -9.09 8.42 3.73
C TRP A 78 -9.41 7.69 5.04
N ARG A 79 -10.61 7.15 5.18
CA ARG A 79 -11.04 6.35 6.31
C ARG A 79 -10.71 4.89 6.08
N MET A 80 -9.90 4.34 6.98
CA MET A 80 -9.64 2.91 7.02
C MET A 80 -10.87 2.18 7.58
N ASN A 81 -11.23 1.06 6.98
CA ASN A 81 -12.32 0.22 7.48
C ASN A 81 -12.00 -0.37 8.87
N ALA A 82 -13.01 -0.85 9.57
CA ALA A 82 -12.85 -1.43 10.90
C ALA A 82 -11.95 -2.69 10.93
N ASP A 83 -11.86 -3.39 9.82
CA ASP A 83 -10.99 -4.55 9.61
C ASP A 83 -9.54 -4.18 9.24
N GLY A 84 -9.24 -2.88 9.05
CA GLY A 84 -7.94 -2.38 8.66
C GLY A 84 -7.73 -2.28 7.15
N SER A 85 -8.73 -2.64 6.35
CA SER A 85 -8.68 -2.54 4.89
C SER A 85 -8.93 -1.10 4.38
N TRP A 86 -8.57 -0.86 3.12
CA TRP A 86 -8.79 0.40 2.43
C TRP A 86 -9.69 0.20 1.22
N SER A 87 -10.82 0.89 1.19
CA SER A 87 -11.79 0.79 0.09
C SER A 87 -11.66 1.95 -0.89
N PHE A 88 -11.98 1.68 -2.15
CA PHE A 88 -12.23 2.73 -3.14
C PHE A 88 -13.66 3.26 -2.94
N ASN A 89 -13.80 4.58 -2.88
CA ASN A 89 -15.08 5.23 -2.66
C ASN A 89 -15.17 6.51 -3.51
N PRO A 90 -15.60 6.40 -4.78
CA PRO A 90 -15.65 7.55 -5.68
C PRO A 90 -16.65 8.64 -5.26
N ASP A 91 -17.55 8.34 -4.33
CA ASP A 91 -18.52 9.31 -3.80
C ASP A 91 -17.92 10.16 -2.66
N GLU A 92 -16.75 9.79 -2.13
CA GLU A 92 -16.05 10.55 -1.11
C GLU A 92 -15.10 11.57 -1.76
N GLU A 93 -15.10 12.79 -1.23
CA GLU A 93 -14.24 13.87 -1.74
C GLU A 93 -12.75 13.48 -1.65
N GLY A 94 -12.05 13.55 -2.77
CA GLY A 94 -10.63 13.25 -2.88
C GLY A 94 -10.31 11.77 -3.05
N ALA A 95 -11.30 10.87 -3.02
CA ALA A 95 -11.12 9.46 -3.36
C ALA A 95 -11.57 9.18 -4.80
N THR A 96 -11.14 8.04 -5.35
CA THR A 96 -11.48 7.60 -6.71
C THR A 96 -12.01 6.16 -6.69
N ALA A 97 -12.50 5.69 -7.82
CA ALA A 97 -12.61 4.27 -8.09
C ALA A 97 -11.23 3.71 -8.45
N ASP A 98 -11.09 2.39 -8.46
CA ASP A 98 -9.95 1.73 -9.13
C ASP A 98 -10.18 1.74 -10.64
N THR A 99 -9.42 2.57 -11.34
CA THR A 99 -9.54 2.75 -12.80
C THR A 99 -8.80 1.69 -13.61
N VAL A 100 -7.95 0.88 -12.96
CA VAL A 100 -7.10 -0.13 -13.63
C VAL A 100 -7.70 -1.52 -13.55
N ASN A 101 -8.08 -1.98 -12.37
CA ASN A 101 -8.53 -3.35 -12.13
C ASN A 101 -10.03 -3.45 -11.80
N GLY A 102 -10.67 -2.34 -11.42
CA GLY A 102 -12.07 -2.30 -11.00
C GLY A 102 -12.33 -2.95 -9.64
N GLU A 103 -11.32 -3.01 -8.78
CA GLU A 103 -11.45 -3.58 -7.45
C GLU A 103 -12.14 -2.61 -6.48
N SER A 104 -12.80 -3.15 -5.48
CA SER A 104 -13.47 -2.37 -4.45
C SER A 104 -12.55 -1.97 -3.28
N SER A 105 -11.40 -2.64 -3.15
CA SER A 105 -10.45 -2.42 -2.06
C SER A 105 -9.01 -2.67 -2.49
N LEU A 106 -8.05 -2.12 -1.74
CA LEU A 106 -6.63 -2.43 -1.94
C LEU A 106 -6.30 -3.89 -1.68
N GLU A 107 -7.01 -4.54 -0.77
CA GLU A 107 -6.88 -5.98 -0.54
C GLU A 107 -7.13 -6.77 -1.83
N GLY A 108 -8.18 -6.44 -2.58
CA GLY A 108 -8.46 -7.04 -3.88
C GLY A 108 -7.28 -6.90 -4.86
N ILE A 109 -6.66 -5.73 -4.91
CA ILE A 109 -5.46 -5.49 -5.73
C ILE A 109 -4.29 -6.41 -5.32
N TYR A 110 -4.01 -6.49 -4.02
CA TYR A 110 -2.92 -7.33 -3.52
C TYR A 110 -3.18 -8.82 -3.74
N ASN A 111 -4.40 -9.28 -3.55
CA ASN A 111 -4.78 -10.67 -3.81
C ASN A 111 -4.64 -11.06 -5.29
N ARG A 112 -4.82 -10.11 -6.21
CA ARG A 112 -4.52 -10.33 -7.64
C ARG A 112 -3.03 -10.45 -7.91
N ALA A 113 -2.21 -9.70 -7.18
CA ALA A 113 -0.76 -9.72 -7.34
C ALA A 113 -0.12 -10.96 -6.69
N PHE A 114 -0.69 -11.44 -5.60
CA PHE A 114 -0.17 -12.59 -4.85
C PHE A 114 -1.32 -13.36 -4.21
N GLU A 115 -1.61 -14.55 -4.74
CA GLU A 115 -2.65 -15.42 -4.22
C GLU A 115 -2.33 -15.87 -2.79
N GLY A 116 -3.29 -15.70 -1.87
CA GLY A 116 -3.10 -16.01 -0.46
C GLY A 116 -2.47 -14.89 0.38
N TRP A 117 -2.34 -13.68 -0.18
CA TRP A 117 -1.94 -12.51 0.57
C TRP A 117 -2.97 -12.21 1.68
N ASN A 118 -2.52 -11.85 2.87
CA ASN A 118 -3.40 -11.53 4.00
C ASN A 118 -3.24 -10.07 4.45
N GLU A 119 -4.30 -9.53 5.03
CA GLU A 119 -4.41 -8.14 5.45
C GLU A 119 -3.32 -7.65 6.40
N SER A 120 -2.67 -8.55 7.12
CA SER A 120 -1.59 -8.16 8.04
C SER A 120 -0.38 -7.55 7.33
N CYS A 121 -0.31 -7.66 6.00
CA CYS A 121 0.75 -7.10 5.17
C CYS A 121 0.45 -5.69 4.60
N LEU A 122 -0.79 -5.20 4.65
CA LEU A 122 -1.17 -3.89 4.07
C LEU A 122 -0.31 -2.73 4.57
N LEU A 123 -0.04 -2.69 5.85
CA LEU A 123 0.78 -1.63 6.46
C LEU A 123 2.28 -1.72 6.14
N TYR A 124 2.72 -2.86 5.58
CA TYR A 124 4.12 -3.16 5.31
C TYR A 124 4.44 -3.29 3.82
N ALA A 125 3.44 -3.24 2.96
CA ALA A 125 3.61 -3.37 1.52
C ALA A 125 4.24 -2.13 0.87
N SER A 126 4.23 -0.99 1.56
CA SER A 126 4.96 0.19 1.11
C SER A 126 6.34 0.21 1.78
N PRO A 127 7.44 -0.03 1.04
CA PRO A 127 8.78 0.06 1.61
C PRO A 127 9.02 1.51 2.07
N SER A 128 9.03 1.71 3.39
CA SER A 128 9.52 2.95 3.97
C SER A 128 11.04 2.97 3.82
N PRO A 129 11.66 4.13 3.49
CA PRO A 129 13.12 4.27 3.53
C PRO A 129 13.74 3.93 4.90
N ARG A 130 12.92 3.88 5.96
CA ARG A 130 13.35 3.44 7.30
C ARG A 130 13.37 1.92 7.44
N ASP A 131 12.69 1.20 6.55
CA ASP A 131 12.54 -0.25 6.60
C ASP A 131 13.57 -0.96 5.75
N ASP A 132 14.20 -0.24 4.85
CA ASP A 132 15.30 -0.73 4.05
C ASP A 132 16.62 -0.56 4.84
N GLN A 133 17.01 -1.64 5.52
CA GLN A 133 18.31 -1.69 6.18
C GLN A 133 19.48 -1.70 5.17
N THR A 134 19.20 -1.83 3.88
CA THR A 134 20.21 -1.83 2.82
C THR A 134 20.58 -0.43 2.35
N SER A 135 19.81 0.59 2.69
CA SER A 135 20.15 1.99 2.39
C SER A 135 21.17 2.63 3.35
N ARG A 136 21.88 1.81 4.15
CA ARG A 136 22.95 2.26 5.06
C ARG A 136 24.34 1.90 4.55
N MET A 137 24.53 1.81 3.26
CA MET A 137 25.89 1.81 2.69
C MET A 137 26.06 2.94 1.69
#